data_c97a9fc0351940e6c08bba492e9afde6
#
_entry.id   c97a9fc0351940e6c08bba492e9afde6
#
_cell.length_a   1.000
_cell.length_b   1.000
_cell.length_c   1.000
_cell.angle_alpha   90.00
_cell.angle_beta   90.00
_cell.angle_gamma   90.00
#
_symmetry.space_group_name_H-M   'P 1'
#
loop_
_entity.id
_entity.type
_entity.pdbx_description
1 polymer ?
#
loop_
_entity_poly.entity_id
_entity_poly.type
_entity_poly.pdbx_seq_one_letter_code
_entity_poly.pdbx_strand_id
1 'polypeptide(L)'
;MTAAAAATGAATNAATNTTSNATTNAKSTAWNIDPAHSAAEFKVKHMMISNVKGSFGGLSGVLTEHATDATLSHVEATAPVATISTGDAQRDGHLKSADFFDAEKYPTLGFRSFKVVKKGEAEYDVTGDLTIRGVTKAVTFAVEGPSAPAKDPWGNTRIGLSATTKINRKDFGLSWNAALETGGFLVGEEVAITLEMEFVKAGSVNE
;
A
#
# COMPACT_ATOMS: atom_id res chain seq x y z
N MET A 1 40.47 -68.92 0.22
CA MET A 1 39.61 -69.58 1.20
C MET A 1 38.60 -68.57 1.67
N THR A 2 37.35 -68.72 1.13
CA THR A 2 36.11 -68.90 1.86
C THR A 2 35.67 -67.68 2.68
N ALA A 3 34.51 -67.12 2.65
CA ALA A 3 33.21 -67.50 2.10
C ALA A 3 32.33 -66.25 2.09
N ALA A 4 31.38 -66.27 1.22
CA ALA A 4 30.24 -65.34 1.16
C ALA A 4 29.29 -65.51 2.35
N ALA A 5 28.63 -64.45 2.75
CA ALA A 5 27.35 -64.52 3.38
C ALA A 5 26.48 -63.30 2.98
N ALA A 6 25.40 -63.62 2.29
CA ALA A 6 24.31 -62.73 1.98
C ALA A 6 23.48 -62.47 3.22
N ALA A 7 22.94 -61.25 3.40
CA ALA A 7 21.87 -60.97 4.32
C ALA A 7 20.86 -60.04 3.64
N THR A 8 19.71 -60.57 3.59
CA THR A 8 18.39 -60.23 3.05
C THR A 8 17.85 -58.89 3.53
N GLY A 9 17.18 -58.20 2.63
CA GLY A 9 16.53 -56.92 2.84
C GLY A 9 15.38 -56.91 3.83
N ALA A 10 15.15 -55.72 4.34
CA ALA A 10 13.86 -55.35 4.90
C ALA A 10 13.50 -53.95 4.33
N ALA A 11 12.60 -53.93 3.39
CA ALA A 11 11.95 -52.72 2.90
C ALA A 11 10.98 -52.21 3.97
N THR A 12 11.35 -51.11 4.62
CA THR A 12 10.37 -50.36 5.43
C THR A 12 9.69 -49.32 4.55
N ASN A 13 8.41 -49.58 4.31
CA ASN A 13 7.45 -48.66 3.72
C ASN A 13 7.36 -47.40 4.61
N ALA A 14 7.97 -46.32 4.22
CA ALA A 14 7.65 -45.00 4.72
C ALA A 14 6.38 -44.50 4.03
N ALA A 15 5.27 -44.58 4.73
CA ALA A 15 4.02 -43.96 4.32
C ALA A 15 4.24 -42.43 4.29
N THR A 16 4.36 -41.90 3.11
CA THR A 16 4.29 -40.43 2.89
C THR A 16 2.88 -39.97 3.20
N ASN A 17 2.74 -39.39 4.38
CA ASN A 17 1.53 -38.70 4.79
C ASN A 17 1.46 -37.38 3.96
N THR A 18 0.88 -37.44 2.78
CA THR A 18 0.52 -36.29 1.98
C THR A 18 -0.69 -35.64 2.68
N THR A 19 -0.41 -34.74 3.61
CA THR A 19 -1.41 -33.81 4.11
C THR A 19 -1.76 -32.90 2.94
N SER A 20 -2.79 -33.27 2.21
CA SER A 20 -3.44 -32.39 1.25
C SER A 20 -4.02 -31.22 2.05
N ASN A 21 -3.29 -30.09 2.07
CA ASN A 21 -3.86 -28.79 2.39
C ASN A 21 -4.97 -28.55 1.36
N ALA A 22 -6.19 -28.90 1.73
CA ALA A 22 -7.38 -28.41 1.07
C ALA A 22 -7.46 -26.90 1.35
N THR A 23 -6.69 -26.11 0.60
CA THR A 23 -6.92 -24.69 0.45
C THR A 23 -8.31 -24.57 -0.14
N THR A 24 -9.30 -24.27 0.69
CA THR A 24 -10.62 -23.85 0.24
C THR A 24 -10.38 -22.71 -0.74
N ASN A 25 -10.66 -22.97 -2.01
CA ASN A 25 -10.52 -22.02 -3.11
C ASN A 25 -11.64 -20.99 -2.96
N ALA A 26 -11.56 -20.18 -1.91
CA ALA A 26 -12.44 -19.05 -1.71
C ALA A 26 -12.17 -18.08 -2.87
N LYS A 27 -13.18 -17.86 -3.70
CA LYS A 27 -13.12 -17.07 -4.91
C LYS A 27 -12.78 -15.61 -4.52
N SER A 28 -11.60 -15.15 -4.85
CA SER A 28 -11.23 -13.74 -4.71
C SER A 28 -11.40 -13.01 -6.02
N THR A 29 -11.66 -11.70 -5.92
CA THR A 29 -11.76 -10.79 -7.07
C THR A 29 -10.57 -9.84 -7.01
N ALA A 30 -9.85 -9.70 -8.12
CA ALA A 30 -8.79 -8.71 -8.26
C ALA A 30 -9.37 -7.42 -8.87
N TRP A 31 -8.94 -6.30 -8.30
CA TRP A 31 -9.31 -4.95 -8.70
C TRP A 31 -8.05 -4.12 -8.90
N ASN A 32 -7.84 -3.63 -10.12
CA ASN A 32 -6.69 -2.78 -10.44
C ASN A 32 -7.00 -1.32 -10.09
N ILE A 33 -6.04 -0.61 -9.50
CA ILE A 33 -6.14 0.84 -9.28
C ILE A 33 -6.31 1.55 -10.63
N ASP A 34 -7.30 2.44 -10.73
CA ASP A 34 -7.41 3.38 -11.85
C ASP A 34 -6.61 4.64 -11.53
N PRO A 35 -5.45 4.86 -12.18
CA PRO A 35 -4.61 6.00 -11.88
C PRO A 35 -5.21 7.35 -12.28
N ALA A 36 -6.20 7.36 -13.19
CA ALA A 36 -6.86 8.58 -13.64
C ALA A 36 -7.88 9.12 -12.62
N HIS A 37 -8.44 8.21 -11.80
CA HIS A 37 -9.46 8.53 -10.81
C HIS A 37 -9.03 8.21 -9.38
N SER A 38 -7.70 8.04 -9.16
CA SER A 38 -7.15 7.81 -7.82
C SER A 38 -6.13 8.88 -7.46
N ALA A 39 -6.15 9.32 -6.22
CA ALA A 39 -5.25 10.34 -5.69
C ALA A 39 -4.72 9.93 -4.31
N ALA A 40 -3.44 10.18 -4.07
CA ALA A 40 -2.82 10.14 -2.76
C ALA A 40 -2.41 11.56 -2.37
N GLU A 41 -3.15 12.15 -1.45
CA GLU A 41 -2.92 13.51 -0.99
C GLU A 41 -2.24 13.51 0.37
N PHE A 42 -1.46 14.55 0.63
CA PHE A 42 -0.87 14.78 1.94
C PHE A 42 -1.01 16.24 2.38
N LYS A 43 -0.96 16.43 3.70
CA LYS A 43 -1.00 17.74 4.34
C LYS A 43 -0.02 17.79 5.49
N VAL A 44 0.81 18.84 5.54
CA VAL A 44 1.81 19.07 6.59
C VAL A 44 1.75 20.50 7.09
N LYS A 45 1.98 20.73 8.37
CA LYS A 45 2.10 22.08 8.95
C LYS A 45 3.36 22.78 8.44
N HIS A 46 3.20 24.07 8.08
CA HIS A 46 4.27 24.98 7.70
C HIS A 46 4.30 26.15 8.69
N MET A 47 5.45 26.39 9.30
CA MET A 47 5.68 27.41 10.34
C MET A 47 4.67 27.37 11.49
N MET A 48 3.96 26.25 11.69
CA MET A 48 2.82 26.09 12.62
C MET A 48 1.62 27.02 12.34
N ILE A 49 1.64 27.80 11.26
CA ILE A 49 0.61 28.80 10.90
C ILE A 49 -0.36 28.24 9.85
N SER A 50 0.19 27.65 8.79
CA SER A 50 -0.58 27.18 7.63
C SER A 50 -0.34 25.70 7.36
N ASN A 51 -1.00 25.16 6.32
CA ASN A 51 -0.72 23.82 5.83
C ASN A 51 -0.25 23.90 4.38
N VAL A 52 0.82 23.19 4.07
CA VAL A 52 1.14 22.82 2.69
C VAL A 52 0.41 21.52 2.39
N LYS A 53 -0.24 21.49 1.22
CA LYS A 53 -0.85 20.30 0.64
C LYS A 53 -0.08 19.87 -0.59
N GLY A 54 -0.09 18.61 -0.88
CA GLY A 54 0.46 18.06 -2.10
C GLY A 54 -0.16 16.71 -2.39
N SER A 55 0.15 16.17 -3.56
CA SER A 55 -0.34 14.87 -4.02
C SER A 55 0.73 14.10 -4.79
N PHE A 56 0.51 12.80 -4.89
CA PHE A 56 1.19 11.90 -5.79
C PHE A 56 0.17 11.38 -6.80
N GLY A 57 0.53 11.41 -8.08
CA GLY A 57 -0.25 10.81 -9.17
C GLY A 57 0.37 9.49 -9.65
N GLY A 58 -0.22 8.88 -10.69
CA GLY A 58 0.29 7.66 -11.28
C GLY A 58 0.28 6.46 -10.34
N LEU A 59 -0.69 6.43 -9.43
CA LEU A 59 -0.89 5.31 -8.50
C LEU A 59 -1.12 4.02 -9.28
N SER A 60 -0.55 2.93 -8.81
CA SER A 60 -0.76 1.61 -9.38
C SER A 60 -0.81 0.55 -8.29
N GLY A 61 -1.49 -0.56 -8.54
CA GLY A 61 -1.62 -1.63 -7.57
C GLY A 61 -2.87 -2.45 -7.74
N VAL A 62 -3.07 -3.41 -6.82
CA VAL A 62 -4.17 -4.37 -6.87
C VAL A 62 -4.77 -4.52 -5.46
N LEU A 63 -6.08 -4.43 -5.40
CA LEU A 63 -6.88 -4.91 -4.27
C LEU A 63 -7.36 -6.33 -4.62
N THR A 64 -6.99 -7.30 -3.82
CA THR A 64 -7.54 -8.67 -3.88
C THR A 64 -8.62 -8.79 -2.82
N GLU A 65 -9.87 -8.72 -3.28
CA GLU A 65 -11.04 -8.80 -2.44
C GLU A 65 -11.43 -10.27 -2.23
N HIS A 66 -11.58 -10.69 -0.98
CA HIS A 66 -12.07 -12.03 -0.65
C HIS A 66 -13.60 -12.06 -0.71
N ALA A 67 -14.17 -13.07 -1.38
CA ALA A 67 -15.60 -13.10 -1.74
C ALA A 67 -16.59 -13.06 -0.56
N THR A 68 -16.21 -13.53 0.62
CA THR A 68 -17.12 -13.69 1.76
C THR A 68 -16.61 -13.05 3.05
N ASP A 69 -15.34 -12.73 3.15
CA ASP A 69 -14.72 -12.18 4.36
C ASP A 69 -13.72 -11.09 3.99
N ALA A 70 -14.13 -9.85 4.15
CA ALA A 70 -13.28 -8.69 3.85
C ALA A 70 -11.99 -8.67 4.67
N THR A 71 -11.93 -9.32 5.83
CA THR A 71 -10.72 -9.36 6.66
C THR A 71 -9.59 -10.19 6.05
N LEU A 72 -9.90 -11.03 5.04
CA LEU A 72 -8.95 -11.82 4.27
C LEU A 72 -8.52 -11.12 2.97
N SER A 73 -9.07 -9.93 2.69
CA SER A 73 -8.67 -9.11 1.56
C SER A 73 -7.30 -8.46 1.81
N HIS A 74 -6.60 -8.14 0.73
CA HIS A 74 -5.33 -7.43 0.82
C HIS A 74 -5.13 -6.48 -0.35
N VAL A 75 -4.32 -5.44 -0.12
CA VAL A 75 -3.98 -4.44 -1.13
C VAL A 75 -2.48 -4.25 -1.22
N GLU A 76 -1.98 -4.13 -2.45
CA GLU A 76 -0.64 -3.68 -2.76
C GLU A 76 -0.75 -2.45 -3.65
N ALA A 77 -0.05 -1.37 -3.30
CA ALA A 77 -0.09 -0.13 -4.05
C ALA A 77 1.29 0.54 -4.09
N THR A 78 1.55 1.25 -5.18
CA THR A 78 2.75 2.05 -5.35
C THR A 78 2.41 3.43 -5.92
N ALA A 79 3.26 4.41 -5.59
CA ALA A 79 3.20 5.76 -6.16
C ALA A 79 4.60 6.20 -6.58
N PRO A 80 4.80 6.68 -7.83
CA PRO A 80 6.09 7.22 -8.27
C PRO A 80 6.40 8.53 -7.52
N VAL A 81 7.56 8.63 -6.87
CA VAL A 81 7.98 9.85 -6.16
C VAL A 81 8.11 11.04 -7.11
N ALA A 82 8.50 10.81 -8.36
CA ALA A 82 8.65 11.86 -9.36
C ALA A 82 7.36 12.63 -9.65
N THR A 83 6.20 12.07 -9.32
CA THR A 83 4.87 12.67 -9.56
C THR A 83 4.44 13.64 -8.47
N ILE A 84 5.23 13.80 -7.40
CA ILE A 84 4.88 14.73 -6.31
C ILE A 84 4.63 16.13 -6.84
N SER A 85 3.51 16.71 -6.42
CA SER A 85 3.13 18.08 -6.75
C SER A 85 2.53 18.77 -5.53
N THR A 86 3.02 19.96 -5.26
CA THR A 86 2.49 20.87 -4.23
C THR A 86 2.02 22.19 -4.82
N GLY A 87 1.99 22.28 -6.18
CA GLY A 87 1.67 23.51 -6.90
C GLY A 87 2.80 24.55 -6.93
N ASP A 88 4.03 24.17 -6.54
CA ASP A 88 5.22 25.01 -6.55
C ASP A 88 6.41 24.19 -7.04
N ALA A 89 6.92 24.51 -8.23
CA ALA A 89 7.96 23.74 -8.90
C ALA A 89 9.28 23.70 -8.14
N GLN A 90 9.64 24.79 -7.43
CA GLN A 90 10.87 24.85 -6.65
C GLN A 90 10.78 23.93 -5.43
N ARG A 91 9.66 23.97 -4.72
CA ARG A 91 9.39 23.06 -3.59
C ARG A 91 9.32 21.62 -4.06
N ASP A 92 8.65 21.33 -5.15
CA ASP A 92 8.56 19.98 -5.71
C ASP A 92 9.93 19.43 -6.10
N GLY A 93 10.80 20.27 -6.67
CA GLY A 93 12.22 19.95 -6.92
C GLY A 93 12.98 19.60 -5.64
N HIS A 94 12.83 20.41 -4.59
CA HIS A 94 13.46 20.16 -3.29
C HIS A 94 12.92 18.90 -2.61
N LEU A 95 11.62 18.65 -2.69
CA LEU A 95 11.04 17.41 -2.16
C LEU A 95 11.59 16.15 -2.85
N LYS A 96 11.92 16.21 -4.13
CA LYS A 96 12.53 15.09 -4.87
C LYS A 96 14.02 14.89 -4.57
N SER A 97 14.70 15.89 -4.00
CA SER A 97 16.14 15.84 -3.71
C SER A 97 16.48 14.89 -2.54
N ALA A 98 17.79 14.69 -2.32
CA ALA A 98 18.34 13.88 -1.23
C ALA A 98 17.97 14.40 0.19
N ASP A 99 17.60 15.67 0.32
CA ASP A 99 17.13 16.25 1.59
C ASP A 99 15.79 15.63 2.05
N PHE A 100 14.95 15.19 1.09
CA PHE A 100 13.64 14.62 1.37
C PHE A 100 13.49 13.20 0.83
N PHE A 101 12.79 13.03 -0.31
CA PHE A 101 12.44 11.71 -0.81
C PHE A 101 13.59 10.99 -1.50
N ASP A 102 14.62 11.71 -1.98
CA ASP A 102 15.75 11.14 -2.73
C ASP A 102 15.25 10.27 -3.90
N ALA A 103 14.48 10.91 -4.80
CA ALA A 103 13.72 10.23 -5.85
C ALA A 103 14.59 9.43 -6.84
N GLU A 104 15.87 9.81 -7.00
CA GLU A 104 16.82 9.06 -7.85
C GLU A 104 17.16 7.71 -7.25
N LYS A 105 17.30 7.65 -5.92
CA LYS A 105 17.64 6.42 -5.19
C LYS A 105 16.40 5.62 -4.79
N TYR A 106 15.31 6.31 -4.48
CA TYR A 106 14.06 5.73 -4.00
C TYR A 106 12.89 6.21 -4.88
N PRO A 107 12.74 5.70 -6.10
CA PRO A 107 11.81 6.23 -7.09
C PRO A 107 10.34 6.00 -6.77
N THR A 108 10.01 5.11 -5.82
CA THR A 108 8.64 4.74 -5.49
C THR A 108 8.36 4.75 -3.99
N LEU A 109 7.14 5.13 -3.63
CA LEU A 109 6.50 4.80 -2.37
C LEU A 109 5.76 3.47 -2.53
N GLY A 110 5.67 2.67 -1.48
CA GLY A 110 4.97 1.38 -1.53
C GLY A 110 4.13 1.14 -0.29
N PHE A 111 3.00 0.48 -0.45
CA PHE A 111 2.18 -0.03 0.64
C PHE A 111 1.75 -1.45 0.36
N ARG A 112 1.85 -2.33 1.37
CA ARG A 112 1.37 -3.71 1.31
C ARG A 112 0.65 -4.05 2.60
N SER A 113 -0.65 -4.30 2.51
CA SER A 113 -1.44 -4.66 3.69
C SER A 113 -1.15 -6.08 4.16
N PHE A 114 -1.22 -6.31 5.47
CA PHE A 114 -1.10 -7.63 6.09
C PHE A 114 -2.19 -7.91 7.13
N LYS A 115 -3.01 -6.90 7.46
CA LYS A 115 -4.11 -7.06 8.42
C LYS A 115 -5.25 -6.12 8.06
N VAL A 116 -6.46 -6.67 8.03
CA VAL A 116 -7.71 -5.93 7.87
C VAL A 116 -8.61 -6.23 9.07
N VAL A 117 -9.12 -5.20 9.70
CA VAL A 117 -10.04 -5.30 10.85
C VAL A 117 -11.31 -4.55 10.53
N LYS A 118 -12.44 -5.21 10.57
CA LYS A 118 -13.75 -4.58 10.36
C LYS A 118 -14.13 -3.75 11.59
N LYS A 119 -14.55 -2.51 11.36
CA LYS A 119 -14.97 -1.54 12.40
C LYS A 119 -16.46 -1.23 12.34
N GLY A 120 -17.01 -1.19 11.13
CA GLY A 120 -18.40 -0.85 10.86
C GLY A 120 -18.93 -1.59 9.62
N GLU A 121 -20.03 -1.12 9.05
CA GLU A 121 -20.63 -1.78 7.88
C GLU A 121 -19.72 -1.70 6.65
N ALA A 122 -19.16 -0.52 6.37
CA ALA A 122 -18.20 -0.27 5.31
C ALA A 122 -16.95 0.45 5.85
N GLU A 123 -16.56 0.16 7.09
CA GLU A 123 -15.43 0.79 7.77
C GLU A 123 -14.43 -0.27 8.20
N TYR A 124 -13.17 -0.04 7.90
CA TYR A 124 -12.07 -0.96 8.19
C TYR A 124 -10.82 -0.23 8.68
N ASP A 125 -10.08 -0.88 9.58
CA ASP A 125 -8.68 -0.56 9.82
C ASP A 125 -7.82 -1.49 8.97
N VAL A 126 -7.06 -0.92 8.01
CA VAL A 126 -6.14 -1.67 7.15
C VAL A 126 -4.71 -1.35 7.56
N THR A 127 -4.04 -2.32 8.16
CA THR A 127 -2.64 -2.21 8.57
C THR A 127 -1.74 -2.87 7.55
N GLY A 128 -0.66 -2.19 7.19
CA GLY A 128 0.31 -2.69 6.22
C GLY A 128 1.68 -2.04 6.38
N ASP A 129 2.62 -2.57 5.63
CA ASP A 129 3.98 -2.05 5.50
C ASP A 129 3.98 -0.87 4.52
N LEU A 130 4.18 0.35 5.05
CA LEU A 130 4.40 1.55 4.26
C LEU A 130 5.91 1.75 4.10
N THR A 131 6.37 1.86 2.86
CA THR A 131 7.77 2.11 2.51
C THR A 131 7.92 3.50 1.91
N ILE A 132 8.72 4.34 2.54
CA ILE A 132 9.10 5.68 2.08
C ILE A 132 10.62 5.81 2.20
N ARG A 133 11.28 6.29 1.14
CA ARG A 133 12.74 6.50 1.14
C ARG A 133 13.52 5.25 1.62
N GLY A 134 13.10 4.06 1.24
CA GLY A 134 13.71 2.80 1.64
C GLY A 134 13.49 2.37 3.09
N VAL A 135 12.76 3.14 3.88
CA VAL A 135 12.37 2.80 5.26
C VAL A 135 10.95 2.26 5.28
N THR A 136 10.76 1.09 5.86
CA THR A 136 9.45 0.43 5.98
C THR A 136 8.96 0.46 7.42
N LYS A 137 7.71 0.87 7.60
CA LYS A 137 7.02 0.90 8.91
C LYS A 137 5.59 0.39 8.76
N ALA A 138 5.11 -0.29 9.80
CA ALA A 138 3.69 -0.62 9.90
C ALA A 138 2.85 0.64 10.11
N VAL A 139 1.87 0.85 9.23
CA VAL A 139 0.94 1.97 9.29
C VAL A 139 -0.47 1.45 9.15
N THR A 140 -1.41 2.02 9.90
CA THR A 140 -2.84 1.70 9.81
C THR A 140 -3.58 2.84 9.15
N PHE A 141 -4.33 2.51 8.10
CA PHE A 141 -5.28 3.41 7.47
C PHE A 141 -6.69 3.11 7.97
N ALA A 142 -7.42 4.16 8.35
CA ALA A 142 -8.87 4.09 8.49
C ALA A 142 -9.47 4.18 7.09
N VAL A 143 -10.23 3.16 6.69
CA VAL A 143 -10.78 2.98 5.34
C VAL A 143 -12.30 2.99 5.40
N GLU A 144 -12.90 3.77 4.51
CA GLU A 144 -14.34 3.79 4.25
C GLU A 144 -14.57 3.23 2.83
N GLY A 145 -15.43 2.23 2.72
CA GLY A 145 -15.69 1.49 1.49
C GLY A 145 -15.28 -0.01 1.61
N PRO A 146 -15.19 -0.76 0.51
CA PRO A 146 -15.48 -0.29 -0.86
C PRO A 146 -16.96 0.01 -1.08
N SER A 147 -17.24 0.88 -2.05
CA SER A 147 -18.59 1.09 -2.55
C SER A 147 -19.18 -0.17 -3.15
N ALA A 148 -20.49 -0.23 -3.30
CA ALA A 148 -21.10 -1.27 -4.14
C ALA A 148 -20.54 -1.19 -5.58
N PRO A 149 -20.27 -2.35 -6.24
CA PRO A 149 -19.81 -2.36 -7.61
C PRO A 149 -20.81 -1.68 -8.56
N ALA A 150 -20.30 -0.78 -9.40
CA ALA A 150 -21.07 -0.06 -10.41
C ALA A 150 -20.44 -0.23 -11.80
N LYS A 151 -21.24 -0.15 -12.85
CA LYS A 151 -20.72 -0.14 -14.23
C LYS A 151 -20.55 1.29 -14.71
N ASP A 152 -19.38 1.55 -15.33
CA ASP A 152 -19.15 2.78 -16.05
C ASP A 152 -19.81 2.74 -17.46
N PRO A 153 -19.84 3.87 -18.20
CA PRO A 153 -20.43 3.91 -19.55
C PRO A 153 -19.74 3.01 -20.58
N TRP A 154 -18.51 2.57 -20.29
CA TRP A 154 -17.73 1.68 -21.18
C TRP A 154 -17.85 0.20 -20.79
N GLY A 155 -18.68 -0.12 -19.78
CA GLY A 155 -18.98 -1.48 -19.37
C GLY A 155 -18.03 -2.06 -18.30
N ASN A 156 -17.00 -1.32 -17.87
CA ASN A 156 -16.14 -1.76 -16.77
C ASN A 156 -16.89 -1.75 -15.45
N THR A 157 -16.58 -2.71 -14.60
CA THR A 157 -17.10 -2.72 -13.22
C THR A 157 -16.10 -2.03 -12.31
N ARG A 158 -16.55 -1.05 -11.53
CA ARG A 158 -15.74 -0.20 -10.66
C ARG A 158 -16.21 -0.26 -9.21
N ILE A 159 -15.27 -0.01 -8.30
CA ILE A 159 -15.51 0.24 -6.87
C ILE A 159 -14.64 1.42 -6.44
N GLY A 160 -15.05 2.12 -5.39
CA GLY A 160 -14.30 3.22 -4.80
C GLY A 160 -14.16 3.06 -3.30
N LEU A 161 -13.08 3.59 -2.74
CA LEU A 161 -12.89 3.72 -1.29
C LEU A 161 -12.08 4.98 -0.98
N SER A 162 -12.26 5.50 0.24
CA SER A 162 -11.38 6.51 0.81
C SER A 162 -10.59 5.93 1.99
N ALA A 163 -9.40 6.48 2.24
CA ALA A 163 -8.58 6.05 3.36
C ALA A 163 -7.79 7.22 3.95
N THR A 164 -7.65 7.24 5.27
CA THR A 164 -6.92 8.29 5.96
C THR A 164 -5.95 7.72 6.99
N THR A 165 -4.83 8.41 7.18
CA THR A 165 -3.89 8.13 8.27
C THR A 165 -3.07 9.37 8.60
N LYS A 166 -2.27 9.26 9.67
CA LYS A 166 -1.23 10.22 10.03
C LYS A 166 0.07 9.48 10.33
N ILE A 167 1.16 10.02 9.84
CA ILE A 167 2.50 9.48 10.08
C ILE A 167 3.44 10.57 10.60
N ASN A 168 4.49 10.19 11.29
CA ASN A 168 5.63 11.07 11.53
C ASN A 168 6.64 10.89 10.39
N ARG A 169 6.91 11.94 9.61
CA ARG A 169 7.83 11.89 8.46
C ARG A 169 9.26 11.51 8.86
N LYS A 170 9.68 11.85 10.08
CA LYS A 170 11.02 11.51 10.58
C LYS A 170 11.23 10.01 10.77
N ASP A 171 10.15 9.26 11.04
CA ASP A 171 10.22 7.79 11.14
C ASP A 171 10.64 7.12 9.84
N PHE A 172 10.50 7.85 8.71
CA PHE A 172 10.91 7.43 7.38
C PHE A 172 12.18 8.13 6.89
N GLY A 173 12.93 8.77 7.78
CA GLY A 173 14.18 9.46 7.44
C GLY A 173 14.02 10.79 6.71
N LEU A 174 12.80 11.33 6.61
CA LEU A 174 12.52 12.67 6.07
C LEU A 174 12.74 13.72 7.16
N SER A 175 14.00 13.93 7.56
CA SER A 175 14.36 14.69 8.74
C SER A 175 14.70 16.17 8.46
N TRP A 176 14.87 16.56 7.18
CA TRP A 176 15.21 17.94 6.84
C TRP A 176 14.26 18.95 7.48
N ASN A 177 14.81 20.03 8.01
CA ASN A 177 14.05 21.15 8.56
C ASN A 177 14.93 22.39 8.66
N ALA A 178 14.32 23.55 8.86
CA ALA A 178 15.01 24.80 9.19
C ALA A 178 14.44 25.34 10.50
N ALA A 179 15.33 25.84 11.37
CA ALA A 179 14.94 26.55 12.58
C ALA A 179 14.44 27.95 12.22
N LEU A 180 13.41 28.41 12.92
CA LEU A 180 12.88 29.77 12.78
C LEU A 180 13.52 30.69 13.83
N GLU A 181 13.79 31.92 13.46
CA GLU A 181 14.32 32.95 14.39
C GLU A 181 13.37 33.18 15.58
N THR A 182 12.09 33.04 15.36
CA THR A 182 11.03 33.13 16.38
C THR A 182 10.89 31.89 17.26
N GLY A 183 11.76 30.90 17.09
CA GLY A 183 11.66 29.57 17.71
C GLY A 183 10.73 28.62 16.93
N GLY A 184 11.00 27.31 17.06
CA GLY A 184 10.28 26.25 16.35
C GLY A 184 10.90 25.90 15.00
N PHE A 185 10.13 25.18 14.16
CA PHE A 185 10.61 24.61 12.91
C PHE A 185 9.71 24.99 11.73
N LEU A 186 10.33 25.06 10.55
CA LEU A 186 9.66 25.41 9.30
C LEU A 186 8.60 24.38 8.90
N VAL A 187 8.92 23.09 9.01
CA VAL A 187 8.06 21.97 8.56
C VAL A 187 7.68 21.08 9.73
N GLY A 188 6.38 20.86 9.93
CA GLY A 188 5.85 19.94 10.93
C GLY A 188 6.32 18.50 10.71
N GLU A 189 6.26 17.70 11.77
CA GLU A 189 6.67 16.29 11.72
C GLU A 189 5.50 15.37 11.33
N GLU A 190 4.30 15.68 11.80
CA GLU A 190 3.08 14.94 11.44
C GLU A 190 2.63 15.29 10.02
N VAL A 191 2.40 14.27 9.23
CA VAL A 191 1.83 14.35 7.89
C VAL A 191 0.52 13.60 7.88
N ALA A 192 -0.58 14.31 7.60
CA ALA A 192 -1.88 13.67 7.34
C ALA A 192 -1.91 13.21 5.87
N ILE A 193 -2.38 12.01 5.64
CA ILE A 193 -2.51 11.37 4.32
C ILE A 193 -3.99 11.07 4.09
N THR A 194 -4.48 11.39 2.90
CA THR A 194 -5.82 11.05 2.42
C THR A 194 -5.69 10.36 1.07
N LEU A 195 -6.32 9.23 0.92
CA LEU A 195 -6.38 8.47 -0.33
C LEU A 195 -7.83 8.47 -0.82
N GLU A 196 -8.02 8.85 -2.07
CA GLU A 196 -9.26 8.64 -2.82
C GLU A 196 -8.94 7.66 -3.94
N MET A 197 -9.53 6.48 -3.86
CA MET A 197 -9.12 5.36 -4.69
C MET A 197 -10.29 4.80 -5.47
N GLU A 198 -10.12 4.70 -6.77
CA GLU A 198 -11.03 4.00 -7.67
C GLU A 198 -10.33 2.78 -8.27
N PHE A 199 -11.07 1.69 -8.38
CA PHE A 199 -10.57 0.42 -8.88
C PHE A 199 -11.45 -0.11 -9.99
N VAL A 200 -10.82 -0.76 -10.97
CA VAL A 200 -11.48 -1.47 -12.05
C VAL A 200 -11.29 -2.96 -11.87
N LYS A 201 -12.38 -3.72 -12.00
CA LYS A 201 -12.33 -5.19 -11.90
C LYS A 201 -11.37 -5.77 -12.93
N ALA A 202 -10.42 -6.58 -12.49
CA ALA A 202 -9.49 -7.24 -13.39
C ALA A 202 -10.23 -8.20 -14.34
N GLY A 203 -9.83 -8.23 -15.60
CA GLY A 203 -10.50 -9.01 -16.65
C GLY A 203 -11.69 -8.31 -17.32
N SER A 204 -12.00 -7.07 -16.96
CA SER A 204 -12.82 -6.18 -17.78
C SER A 204 -11.92 -5.69 -18.93
N VAL A 205 -11.96 -6.35 -20.07
CA VAL A 205 -11.18 -5.94 -21.25
C VAL A 205 -12.00 -4.88 -21.97
N ASN A 206 -11.43 -3.70 -22.17
CA ASN A 206 -11.92 -2.81 -23.20
C ASN A 206 -11.60 -3.46 -24.56
N GLU A 207 -12.61 -4.03 -25.24
CA GLU A 207 -12.58 -4.22 -26.68
C GLU A 207 -12.90 -2.92 -27.41
#